data_0cd5cbbd5d4807b4497d7f44d9afae4b
#
_entry.id   0cd5cbbd5d4807b4497d7f44d9afae4b
#
_cell.length_a   1.000
_cell.length_b   1.000
_cell.length_c   1.000
_cell.angle_alpha   90.00
_cell.angle_beta   90.00
_cell.angle_gamma   90.00
#
_symmetry.space_group_name_H-M   'P 1'
#
loop_
_entity.id
_entity.type
_entity.pdbx_description
1 polymer ?
#
loop_
_entity_poly.entity_id
_entity_poly.type
_entity_poly.pdbx_seq_one_letter_code
_entity_poly.pdbx_strand_id
1 'polypeptide(L)'
;MSFNSFILKTGKTAILTGGALLSLSVLAETNNGQVAANKPNDNAFRQDNGDGVRKEPLRINPGDKRPADQFKVDVFGHPLTIGGAYELEPRYVEDRRLDPRRDDDVANVYQDLKLELFYQWSKSVSFFVQSDVYYDPEVYTESGLDQYEAGIKLTQAWLFIHQILDSGFSLQLGRQRIADKRQWWWNDELDAARVYFGEDTLFAELAIAKELGSKQSDQDFIDPVSDRVVRLMGDVVWQWDPNQNLSLFFLSQFDNSDNQRPGDLILANRKDASDGDLNWFGGRAMGKFKIEHVGKIGYWLDSAFVFGEETTQAFTDINSNVSRVRAQTPRHVAAWGLDAGITWYTNLLLEPYLTLGYAYGSGDANPNDGTDSSYRQSGIHNNKIKLSGSQRFRYYGELFRPELSNLNIMTAALGFPISDQSSIDLLYHHYEQATPSSVIRDSRIRATPNGRSGTLGDEFDLVLSLDEWKHLQVQFAGSVFMAGPAFGALEGNNSFQLDLTFKYSF
;
A
#
# COMPACT_ATOMS: atom_id res chain seq x y z
N MET A 1 -11.28 13.37 29.60
CA MET A 1 -11.60 11.96 29.90
C MET A 1 -10.38 11.33 30.52
N SER A 2 -10.47 10.70 31.69
CA SER A 2 -9.28 10.24 32.42
C SER A 2 -8.87 8.84 31.93
N PHE A 3 -7.56 8.62 31.84
CA PHE A 3 -6.91 7.34 31.50
C PHE A 3 -7.44 6.12 32.28
N ASN A 4 -8.18 6.31 33.35
CA ASN A 4 -8.76 5.26 34.18
C ASN A 4 -10.07 4.63 33.61
N SER A 5 -10.70 5.21 32.58
CA SER A 5 -11.90 4.60 31.98
C SER A 5 -11.55 3.51 30.95
N PHE A 6 -10.33 3.48 30.46
CA PHE A 6 -9.86 2.52 29.46
C PHE A 6 -9.65 1.10 30.05
N ILE A 7 -9.28 1.02 31.34
CA ILE A 7 -8.98 -0.27 32.01
C ILE A 7 -10.24 -0.96 32.56
N LEU A 8 -11.35 -0.25 32.72
CA LEU A 8 -12.56 -0.79 33.38
C LEU A 8 -13.63 -1.35 32.44
N LYS A 9 -13.56 -1.12 31.14
CA LYS A 9 -14.46 -1.76 30.16
C LYS A 9 -14.02 -3.14 29.68
N THR A 10 -12.76 -3.49 29.82
CA THR A 10 -12.19 -4.77 29.45
C THR A 10 -12.18 -5.80 30.60
N GLY A 11 -13.23 -5.85 31.38
CA GLY A 11 -13.42 -6.81 32.48
C GLY A 11 -13.72 -8.24 32.03
N LYS A 12 -13.13 -8.72 30.96
CA LYS A 12 -12.98 -10.15 30.66
C LYS A 12 -11.50 -10.43 30.42
N THR A 13 -10.90 -11.10 31.39
CA THR A 13 -9.54 -11.62 31.34
C THR A 13 -9.37 -12.45 30.06
N ALA A 14 -8.74 -11.85 29.04
CA ALA A 14 -8.23 -12.62 27.92
C ALA A 14 -7.05 -13.43 28.43
N ILE A 15 -7.30 -14.70 28.73
CA ILE A 15 -6.25 -15.69 28.95
C ILE A 15 -5.55 -15.84 27.59
N LEU A 16 -4.39 -15.20 27.44
CA LEU A 16 -3.42 -15.52 26.40
C LEU A 16 -2.95 -16.97 26.65
N THR A 17 -3.69 -17.94 26.12
CA THR A 17 -3.17 -19.30 25.98
C THR A 17 -2.07 -19.24 24.94
N GLY A 18 -0.83 -19.34 25.43
CA GLY A 18 0.37 -19.33 24.62
C GLY A 18 0.28 -20.39 23.52
N GLY A 19 0.21 -19.90 22.28
CA GLY A 19 0.47 -20.71 21.11
C GLY A 19 1.88 -21.27 21.19
N ALA A 20 1.99 -22.55 20.93
CA ALA A 20 3.19 -23.35 21.05
C ALA A 20 4.40 -22.67 20.38
N LEU A 21 5.36 -22.24 21.17
CA LEU A 21 6.73 -22.01 20.76
C LEU A 21 7.31 -23.35 20.29
N LEU A 22 7.28 -23.59 18.99
CA LEU A 22 8.12 -24.61 18.39
C LEU A 22 9.58 -24.17 18.55
N SER A 23 10.25 -24.71 19.55
CA SER A 23 11.68 -24.60 19.74
C SER A 23 12.40 -25.38 18.63
N LEU A 24 12.70 -24.72 17.54
CA LEU A 24 13.72 -25.17 16.58
C LEU A 24 15.08 -24.83 17.19
N SER A 25 15.66 -25.78 17.92
CA SER A 25 17.06 -25.76 18.29
C SER A 25 17.89 -26.12 17.04
N VAL A 26 18.30 -25.09 16.31
CA VAL A 26 19.33 -25.25 15.29
C VAL A 26 20.68 -25.24 16.00
N LEU A 27 21.39 -26.37 15.99
CA LEU A 27 22.80 -26.47 16.35
C LEU A 27 23.62 -25.56 15.43
N ALA A 28 24.08 -24.44 15.95
CA ALA A 28 25.03 -23.56 15.27
C ALA A 28 26.42 -24.13 15.49
N GLU A 29 27.01 -24.75 14.50
CA GLU A 29 28.47 -24.94 14.44
C GLU A 29 29.13 -23.58 14.13
N THR A 30 29.93 -23.13 15.07
CA THR A 30 30.77 -21.93 14.95
C THR A 30 31.92 -22.21 13.99
N ASN A 31 31.86 -21.67 12.79
CA ASN A 31 33.03 -21.55 11.95
C ASN A 31 33.46 -20.08 11.88
N ASN A 32 34.53 -19.74 12.62
CA ASN A 32 35.20 -18.46 12.58
C ASN A 32 35.93 -18.28 11.23
N GLY A 33 35.29 -17.61 10.31
CA GLY A 33 35.89 -17.09 9.09
C GLY A 33 35.33 -15.70 8.85
N GLN A 34 36.15 -14.66 9.10
CA GLN A 34 35.84 -13.30 8.73
C GLN A 34 35.71 -13.20 7.20
N VAL A 35 34.51 -13.31 6.70
CA VAL A 35 34.13 -12.85 5.37
C VAL A 35 33.34 -11.58 5.59
N ALA A 36 33.87 -10.45 5.08
CA ALA A 36 33.13 -9.19 5.04
C ALA A 36 31.78 -9.44 4.38
N ALA A 37 30.72 -9.43 5.17
CA ALA A 37 29.37 -9.60 4.68
C ALA A 37 29.00 -8.36 3.88
N ASN A 38 29.00 -8.46 2.54
CA ASN A 38 28.29 -7.57 1.68
C ASN A 38 26.80 -7.75 2.02
N LYS A 39 26.25 -6.81 2.81
CA LYS A 39 24.82 -6.74 3.10
C LYS A 39 24.06 -6.65 1.77
N PRO A 40 23.02 -7.48 1.54
CA PRO A 40 22.18 -7.33 0.37
C PRO A 40 21.54 -5.94 0.38
N ASN A 41 21.47 -5.33 -0.76
CA ASN A 41 21.07 -3.94 -0.96
C ASN A 41 19.55 -3.77 -0.93
N ASP A 42 18.84 -4.28 0.10
CA ASP A 42 17.51 -3.78 0.50
C ASP A 42 17.59 -2.31 0.98
N ASN A 43 18.82 -1.83 1.14
CA ASN A 43 19.21 -0.48 1.50
C ASN A 43 19.14 0.55 0.37
N ALA A 44 18.57 0.26 -0.78
CA ALA A 44 18.29 1.33 -1.76
C ALA A 44 17.42 2.45 -1.18
N PHE A 45 16.73 2.17 -0.06
CA PHE A 45 15.97 3.17 0.72
C PHE A 45 16.68 3.62 2.01
N ARG A 46 17.72 2.91 2.48
CA ARG A 46 18.34 3.11 3.80
C ARG A 46 19.56 4.05 3.82
N GLN A 47 20.02 4.55 2.70
CA GLN A 47 21.24 5.37 2.67
C GLN A 47 20.99 6.77 2.15
N ASP A 48 20.38 7.60 2.96
CA ASP A 48 20.53 9.04 2.91
C ASP A 48 21.26 9.56 4.18
N ASN A 49 22.29 8.85 4.60
CA ASN A 49 23.14 9.30 5.68
C ASN A 49 24.22 10.22 5.11
N GLY A 50 23.94 11.52 5.28
CA GLY A 50 24.91 12.61 5.28
C GLY A 50 26.13 12.49 4.38
N ASP A 51 26.33 13.40 3.47
CA ASP A 51 27.55 13.75 2.73
C ASP A 51 27.84 13.08 1.37
N GLY A 52 27.10 12.12 0.95
CA GLY A 52 27.22 11.61 -0.42
C GLY A 52 25.87 11.58 -1.08
N VAL A 53 25.66 12.45 -2.05
CA VAL A 53 24.62 12.27 -3.07
C VAL A 53 24.83 10.89 -3.70
N ARG A 54 24.27 9.84 -3.11
CA ARG A 54 24.23 8.53 -3.76
C ARG A 54 23.19 8.63 -4.86
N LYS A 55 23.61 8.32 -6.08
CA LYS A 55 22.69 8.03 -7.17
C LYS A 55 21.74 6.94 -6.66
N GLU A 56 20.50 7.28 -6.36
CA GLU A 56 19.48 6.26 -6.19
C GLU A 56 19.45 5.47 -7.49
N PRO A 57 19.55 4.14 -7.47
CA PRO A 57 19.44 3.39 -8.70
C PRO A 57 18.08 3.71 -9.31
N LEU A 58 18.05 4.16 -10.54
CA LEU A 58 16.82 4.45 -11.28
C LEU A 58 15.90 3.25 -11.34
N ARG A 59 16.48 2.05 -11.18
CA ARG A 59 15.74 0.81 -11.23
C ARG A 59 16.14 -0.12 -10.10
N ILE A 60 15.16 -0.81 -9.56
CA ILE A 60 15.37 -2.05 -8.83
C ILE A 60 15.48 -3.15 -9.89
N ASN A 61 16.65 -3.78 -10.02
CA ASN A 61 16.78 -4.97 -10.85
C ASN A 61 16.04 -6.13 -10.17
N PRO A 62 14.93 -6.66 -10.71
CA PRO A 62 14.23 -7.78 -10.09
C PRO A 62 15.10 -8.99 -9.85
N GLY A 63 16.10 -9.21 -10.74
CA GLY A 63 17.07 -10.29 -10.59
C GLY A 63 18.00 -10.16 -9.39
N ASP A 64 18.09 -8.97 -8.79
CA ASP A 64 18.88 -8.73 -7.58
C ASP A 64 18.05 -8.89 -6.30
N LYS A 65 16.74 -9.13 -6.40
CA LYS A 65 15.90 -9.37 -5.25
C LYS A 65 16.31 -10.67 -4.57
N ARG A 66 16.61 -10.57 -3.28
CA ARG A 66 17.05 -11.70 -2.44
C ARG A 66 16.38 -11.61 -1.08
N PRO A 67 16.24 -12.73 -0.36
CA PRO A 67 15.82 -12.73 1.03
C PRO A 67 16.68 -11.82 1.90
N ALA A 68 16.08 -11.22 2.92
CA ALA A 68 16.73 -10.23 3.78
C ALA A 68 17.94 -10.81 4.54
N ASP A 69 17.86 -12.05 5.02
CA ASP A 69 18.96 -12.82 5.56
C ASP A 69 19.25 -14.04 4.65
N GLN A 70 20.52 -14.27 4.37
CA GLN A 70 20.89 -15.21 3.32
C GLN A 70 21.33 -16.55 3.92
N PHE A 71 20.42 -17.50 3.97
CA PHE A 71 20.81 -18.90 4.04
C PHE A 71 20.99 -19.45 2.63
N LYS A 72 22.18 -19.93 2.27
CA LYS A 72 22.51 -20.40 0.93
C LYS A 72 22.75 -21.90 0.93
N VAL A 73 22.11 -22.59 0.00
CA VAL A 73 22.31 -24.01 -0.29
C VAL A 73 22.72 -24.16 -1.75
N ASP A 74 23.68 -25.02 -2.03
CA ASP A 74 23.99 -25.40 -3.42
C ASP A 74 22.95 -26.39 -3.92
N VAL A 75 22.31 -26.08 -5.03
CA VAL A 75 21.35 -26.94 -5.72
C VAL A 75 21.77 -27.04 -7.17
N PHE A 76 22.19 -28.24 -7.58
CA PHE A 76 22.73 -28.52 -8.94
C PHE A 76 23.90 -27.61 -9.35
N GLY A 77 24.77 -27.24 -8.41
CA GLY A 77 25.93 -26.38 -8.67
C GLY A 77 25.60 -24.87 -8.74
N HIS A 78 24.41 -24.46 -8.33
CA HIS A 78 23.98 -23.08 -8.31
C HIS A 78 23.41 -22.68 -6.93
N PRO A 79 23.59 -21.42 -6.48
CA PRO A 79 23.14 -21.00 -5.17
C PRO A 79 21.62 -20.80 -5.14
N LEU A 80 20.95 -21.51 -4.22
CA LEU A 80 19.60 -21.22 -3.75
C LEU A 80 19.72 -20.40 -2.47
N THR A 81 19.17 -19.20 -2.46
CA THR A 81 19.08 -18.33 -1.29
C THR A 81 17.69 -18.45 -0.68
N ILE A 82 17.63 -18.72 0.62
CA ILE A 82 16.40 -18.93 1.39
C ILE A 82 16.35 -17.88 2.49
N GLY A 83 15.20 -17.31 2.74
CA GLY A 83 14.94 -16.39 3.84
C GLY A 83 13.47 -16.15 3.99
N GLY A 84 13.11 -15.24 4.86
CA GLY A 84 11.72 -14.91 5.11
C GLY A 84 11.57 -13.88 6.20
N ALA A 85 10.31 -13.70 6.62
CA ALA A 85 9.97 -12.86 7.74
C ALA A 85 8.71 -13.39 8.42
N TYR A 86 8.63 -13.21 9.73
CA TYR A 86 7.38 -13.34 10.47
C TYR A 86 6.92 -11.95 10.87
N GLU A 87 5.67 -11.64 10.56
CA GLU A 87 5.03 -10.37 10.89
C GLU A 87 3.83 -10.62 11.80
N LEU A 88 3.74 -9.86 12.89
CA LEU A 88 2.65 -9.88 13.85
C LEU A 88 2.13 -8.46 13.99
N GLU A 89 0.85 -8.24 13.68
CA GLU A 89 0.22 -6.93 13.70
C GLU A 89 -1.11 -6.97 14.46
N PRO A 90 -1.12 -6.80 15.80
CA PRO A 90 -2.34 -6.50 16.55
C PRO A 90 -2.83 -5.08 16.20
N ARG A 91 -4.11 -4.99 15.83
CA ARG A 91 -4.79 -3.75 15.48
C ARG A 91 -6.11 -3.64 16.21
N TYR A 92 -6.39 -2.44 16.71
CA TYR A 92 -7.68 -2.07 17.29
C TYR A 92 -8.21 -0.81 16.62
N VAL A 93 -9.49 -0.81 16.22
CA VAL A 93 -10.17 0.35 15.66
C VAL A 93 -11.49 0.51 16.40
N GLU A 94 -11.72 1.72 16.94
CA GLU A 94 -12.90 2.10 17.71
C GLU A 94 -13.79 3.02 16.85
N ASP A 95 -15.10 2.77 16.90
CA ASP A 95 -16.18 3.63 16.37
C ASP A 95 -16.00 4.06 14.89
N ARG A 96 -15.82 3.10 13.99
CA ARG A 96 -15.73 3.37 12.54
C ARG A 96 -16.99 4.00 11.95
N ARG A 97 -18.15 3.92 12.63
CA ARG A 97 -19.40 4.54 12.21
C ARG A 97 -19.60 5.94 12.77
N LEU A 98 -18.68 6.42 13.61
CA LEU A 98 -18.77 7.70 14.31
C LEU A 98 -20.07 7.85 15.16
N ASP A 99 -20.72 6.72 15.50
CA ASP A 99 -21.97 6.72 16.27
C ASP A 99 -21.79 5.92 17.57
N PRO A 100 -21.51 6.57 18.69
CA PRO A 100 -21.25 5.91 19.97
C PRO A 100 -22.43 5.07 20.51
N ARG A 101 -23.59 5.12 19.86
CA ARG A 101 -24.75 4.28 20.16
C ARG A 101 -24.71 2.95 19.41
N ARG A 102 -23.84 2.81 18.44
CA ARG A 102 -23.65 1.63 17.60
C ARG A 102 -22.18 1.22 17.70
N ASP A 103 -21.93 0.24 18.54
CA ASP A 103 -20.59 -0.34 18.64
C ASP A 103 -20.18 -0.92 17.27
N ASP A 104 -19.09 -0.42 16.68
CA ASP A 104 -18.46 -0.94 15.47
C ASP A 104 -16.95 -1.07 15.70
N ASP A 105 -16.59 -1.44 16.92
CA ASP A 105 -15.23 -1.69 17.34
C ASP A 105 -14.75 -3.03 16.77
N VAL A 106 -13.48 -3.06 16.37
CA VAL A 106 -12.86 -4.26 15.83
C VAL A 106 -11.43 -4.39 16.37
N ALA A 107 -11.08 -5.58 16.82
CA ALA A 107 -9.71 -5.95 17.13
C ALA A 107 -9.29 -7.18 16.31
N ASN A 108 -8.21 -7.06 15.56
CA ASN A 108 -7.62 -8.11 14.75
C ASN A 108 -6.18 -8.37 15.18
N VAL A 109 -5.69 -9.58 14.95
CA VAL A 109 -4.27 -9.91 15.09
C VAL A 109 -3.81 -10.57 13.79
N TYR A 110 -3.25 -9.76 12.89
CA TYR A 110 -2.70 -10.26 11.62
C TYR A 110 -1.38 -10.96 11.87
N GLN A 111 -1.21 -12.13 11.28
CA GLN A 111 -0.01 -12.94 11.40
C GLN A 111 0.39 -13.48 10.03
N ASP A 112 1.58 -13.13 9.59
CA ASP A 112 2.13 -13.54 8.31
C ASP A 112 3.50 -14.20 8.48
N LEU A 113 3.65 -15.44 8.02
CA LEU A 113 4.93 -16.08 7.81
C LEU A 113 5.28 -16.06 6.33
N LYS A 114 6.18 -15.18 5.95
CA LYS A 114 6.70 -15.03 4.59
C LYS A 114 7.90 -15.95 4.39
N LEU A 115 7.87 -16.72 3.31
CA LEU A 115 8.98 -17.55 2.85
C LEU A 115 9.44 -17.07 1.47
N GLU A 116 10.75 -16.89 1.30
CA GLU A 116 11.36 -16.38 0.08
C GLU A 116 12.45 -17.34 -0.42
N LEU A 117 12.40 -17.70 -1.69
CA LEU A 117 13.38 -18.52 -2.39
C LEU A 117 13.89 -17.77 -3.61
N PHE A 118 15.21 -17.53 -3.68
CA PHE A 118 15.85 -16.94 -4.85
C PHE A 118 16.88 -17.93 -5.40
N TYR A 119 16.69 -18.34 -6.67
CA TYR A 119 17.58 -19.30 -7.33
C TYR A 119 18.22 -18.67 -8.56
N GLN A 120 19.55 -18.57 -8.56
CA GLN A 120 20.30 -18.03 -9.67
C GLN A 120 20.85 -19.16 -10.55
N TRP A 121 20.13 -19.46 -11.64
CA TRP A 121 20.50 -20.49 -12.59
C TRP A 121 21.76 -20.13 -13.39
N SER A 122 21.91 -18.85 -13.78
CA SER A 122 23.07 -18.34 -14.51
C SER A 122 23.27 -16.85 -14.20
N LYS A 123 24.29 -16.23 -14.80
CA LYS A 123 24.50 -14.79 -14.69
C LYS A 123 23.31 -13.97 -15.21
N SER A 124 22.59 -14.51 -16.20
CA SER A 124 21.49 -13.82 -16.86
C SER A 124 20.10 -14.36 -16.50
N VAL A 125 19.98 -15.48 -15.80
CA VAL A 125 18.69 -16.11 -15.50
C VAL A 125 18.55 -16.37 -14.02
N SER A 126 17.47 -15.87 -13.42
CA SER A 126 17.11 -16.12 -12.03
C SER A 126 15.63 -16.41 -11.86
N PHE A 127 15.30 -17.10 -10.78
CA PHE A 127 13.96 -17.43 -10.36
C PHE A 127 13.72 -16.93 -8.93
N PHE A 128 12.52 -16.52 -8.65
CA PHE A 128 12.12 -16.13 -7.31
C PHE A 128 10.71 -16.64 -7.01
N VAL A 129 10.53 -17.17 -5.80
CA VAL A 129 9.23 -17.56 -5.27
C VAL A 129 9.07 -16.95 -3.89
N GLN A 130 7.92 -16.34 -3.64
CA GLN A 130 7.51 -15.84 -2.34
C GLN A 130 6.12 -16.35 -2.03
N SER A 131 5.96 -16.92 -0.86
CA SER A 131 4.67 -17.39 -0.34
C SER A 131 4.50 -16.90 1.09
N ASP A 132 3.31 -16.46 1.43
CA ASP A 132 2.94 -16.01 2.75
C ASP A 132 1.92 -17.00 3.35
N VAL A 133 2.17 -17.50 4.57
CA VAL A 133 1.20 -18.25 5.35
C VAL A 133 0.59 -17.28 6.36
N TYR A 134 -0.71 -17.03 6.25
CA TYR A 134 -1.39 -16.06 7.09
C TYR A 134 -2.42 -16.71 8.02
N TYR A 135 -2.62 -16.06 9.16
CA TYR A 135 -3.65 -16.38 10.12
C TYR A 135 -4.13 -15.09 10.79
N ASP A 136 -5.34 -14.67 10.48
CA ASP A 136 -5.90 -13.36 10.83
C ASP A 136 -7.19 -13.52 11.64
N PRO A 137 -7.11 -13.83 12.95
CA PRO A 137 -8.27 -13.90 13.80
C PRO A 137 -8.84 -12.52 14.11
N GLU A 138 -10.14 -12.37 14.00
CA GLU A 138 -10.89 -11.30 14.62
C GLU A 138 -11.05 -11.60 16.11
N VAL A 139 -10.31 -10.89 16.96
CA VAL A 139 -10.29 -11.15 18.41
C VAL A 139 -11.50 -10.52 19.09
N TYR A 140 -12.03 -9.45 18.52
CA TYR A 140 -13.22 -8.76 18.98
C TYR A 140 -14.00 -8.14 17.83
N THR A 141 -15.30 -8.37 17.80
CA THR A 141 -16.27 -7.72 16.96
C THR A 141 -17.62 -7.65 17.65
N GLU A 142 -18.43 -6.64 17.39
CA GLU A 142 -19.78 -6.50 17.95
C GLU A 142 -20.68 -7.71 17.67
N SER A 143 -20.51 -8.36 16.51
CA SER A 143 -21.32 -9.51 16.13
C SER A 143 -21.09 -10.76 17.00
N GLY A 144 -20.01 -10.78 17.78
CA GLY A 144 -19.65 -11.87 18.66
C GLY A 144 -19.36 -13.20 17.95
N LEU A 145 -19.21 -13.18 16.64
CA LEU A 145 -18.80 -14.33 15.84
C LEU A 145 -17.28 -14.29 15.72
N ASP A 146 -16.60 -15.31 16.25
CA ASP A 146 -15.18 -15.53 16.02
C ASP A 146 -14.98 -15.79 14.52
N GLN A 147 -14.55 -14.79 13.80
CA GLN A 147 -14.15 -14.91 12.41
C GLN A 147 -12.63 -15.01 12.34
N TYR A 148 -12.13 -15.84 11.46
CA TYR A 148 -10.71 -15.88 11.15
C TYR A 148 -10.54 -16.18 9.67
N GLU A 149 -9.49 -15.60 9.10
CA GLU A 149 -9.01 -15.96 7.77
C GLU A 149 -7.67 -16.67 7.94
N ALA A 150 -7.45 -17.75 7.23
CA ALA A 150 -6.21 -18.50 7.27
C ALA A 150 -5.95 -19.18 5.94
N GLY A 151 -4.72 -19.13 5.48
CA GLY A 151 -4.39 -19.73 4.21
C GLY A 151 -2.94 -19.55 3.82
N ILE A 152 -2.67 -19.89 2.56
CA ILE A 152 -1.38 -19.68 1.90
C ILE A 152 -1.62 -18.74 0.72
N LYS A 153 -0.84 -17.69 0.63
CA LYS A 153 -0.85 -16.74 -0.48
C LYS A 153 0.43 -16.88 -1.30
N LEU A 154 0.29 -17.11 -2.61
CA LEU A 154 1.42 -17.04 -3.54
C LEU A 154 1.55 -15.59 -4.02
N THR A 155 2.43 -14.83 -3.41
CA THR A 155 2.60 -13.41 -3.70
C THR A 155 3.50 -13.18 -4.90
N GLN A 156 4.55 -13.95 -5.07
CA GLN A 156 5.41 -13.84 -6.25
C GLN A 156 5.93 -15.21 -6.70
N ALA A 157 5.97 -15.43 -8.02
CA ALA A 157 6.59 -16.57 -8.65
C ALA A 157 7.00 -16.18 -10.06
N TRP A 158 8.27 -15.83 -10.27
CA TRP A 158 8.72 -15.29 -11.54
C TRP A 158 10.10 -15.79 -11.98
N LEU A 159 10.30 -15.75 -13.30
CA LEU A 159 11.55 -15.88 -14.02
C LEU A 159 12.03 -14.49 -14.45
N PHE A 160 13.31 -14.18 -14.27
CA PHE A 160 13.94 -12.97 -14.78
C PHE A 160 15.10 -13.30 -15.71
N ILE A 161 15.12 -12.66 -16.88
CA ILE A 161 16.19 -12.76 -17.88
C ILE A 161 16.84 -11.40 -18.01
N HIS A 162 18.07 -11.28 -17.53
CA HIS A 162 18.83 -10.05 -17.50
C HIS A 162 19.62 -9.85 -18.81
N GLN A 163 19.61 -8.62 -19.33
CA GLN A 163 20.39 -8.21 -20.50
C GLN A 163 20.28 -9.17 -21.69
N ILE A 164 19.09 -9.31 -22.24
CA ILE A 164 18.80 -10.18 -23.38
C ILE A 164 19.77 -9.83 -24.53
N LEU A 165 20.57 -10.83 -24.97
CA LEU A 165 21.57 -10.68 -26.04
C LEU A 165 22.55 -9.50 -25.79
N ASP A 166 22.97 -9.29 -24.55
CA ASP A 166 23.86 -8.19 -24.15
C ASP A 166 23.32 -6.80 -24.46
N SER A 167 22.00 -6.66 -24.57
CA SER A 167 21.30 -5.39 -24.76
C SER A 167 20.91 -4.74 -23.43
N GLY A 168 20.43 -3.50 -23.45
CA GLY A 168 19.83 -2.82 -22.29
C GLY A 168 18.47 -3.37 -21.86
N PHE A 169 17.93 -4.40 -22.56
CA PHE A 169 16.63 -4.99 -22.28
C PHE A 169 16.73 -6.18 -21.32
N SER A 170 15.77 -6.28 -20.42
CA SER A 170 15.55 -7.43 -19.54
C SER A 170 14.07 -7.82 -19.54
N LEU A 171 13.75 -9.07 -19.22
CA LEU A 171 12.40 -9.61 -19.24
C LEU A 171 12.09 -10.30 -17.91
N GLN A 172 10.91 -10.04 -17.36
CA GLN A 172 10.38 -10.74 -16.20
C GLN A 172 9.01 -11.36 -16.54
N LEU A 173 8.85 -12.63 -16.23
CA LEU A 173 7.64 -13.41 -16.54
C LEU A 173 7.11 -14.09 -15.28
N GLY A 174 5.81 -14.04 -15.06
CA GLY A 174 5.13 -14.70 -13.93
C GLY A 174 4.51 -13.72 -12.95
N ARG A 175 4.09 -14.22 -11.79
CA ARG A 175 3.50 -13.42 -10.72
C ARG A 175 4.58 -12.56 -10.07
N GLN A 176 4.41 -11.25 -10.14
CA GLN A 176 5.40 -10.30 -9.71
C GLN A 176 4.76 -9.06 -9.10
N ARG A 177 5.44 -8.47 -8.14
CA ARG A 177 5.02 -7.19 -7.59
C ARG A 177 5.38 -6.07 -8.56
N ILE A 178 4.38 -5.30 -8.97
CA ILE A 178 4.54 -4.07 -9.74
C ILE A 178 4.22 -2.91 -8.80
N ALA A 179 5.22 -2.07 -8.52
CA ALA A 179 5.06 -0.98 -7.56
C ALA A 179 5.89 0.23 -7.96
N ASP A 180 5.30 1.42 -7.89
CA ASP A 180 6.02 2.67 -7.98
C ASP A 180 6.54 3.14 -6.60
N LYS A 181 7.43 4.11 -6.59
CA LYS A 181 8.14 4.57 -5.37
C LYS A 181 7.19 5.08 -4.28
N ARG A 182 6.09 5.78 -4.66
CA ARG A 182 5.09 6.31 -3.74
C ARG A 182 3.84 5.43 -3.62
N GLN A 183 3.76 4.37 -4.42
CA GLN A 183 2.58 3.51 -4.52
C GLN A 183 1.29 4.30 -4.81
N TRP A 184 1.43 5.41 -5.51
CA TRP A 184 0.33 6.28 -5.91
C TRP A 184 -0.27 5.85 -7.24
N TRP A 185 0.55 5.29 -8.14
CA TRP A 185 0.12 4.74 -9.41
C TRP A 185 -0.27 3.29 -9.27
N TRP A 186 0.66 2.46 -8.75
CA TRP A 186 0.44 1.03 -8.54
C TRP A 186 1.29 0.44 -7.42
N ASN A 187 0.78 -0.62 -6.83
CA ASN A 187 1.46 -1.51 -5.90
C ASN A 187 0.64 -2.78 -5.70
N ASP A 188 0.75 -3.73 -6.64
CA ASP A 188 0.03 -5.00 -6.55
C ASP A 188 0.89 -6.16 -7.08
N GLU A 189 0.53 -7.39 -6.74
CA GLU A 189 1.09 -8.63 -7.27
C GLU A 189 0.21 -9.13 -8.43
N LEU A 190 0.75 -9.07 -9.66
CA LEU A 190 0.05 -9.44 -10.89
C LEU A 190 0.85 -10.50 -11.66
N ASP A 191 0.13 -11.39 -12.34
CA ASP A 191 0.73 -12.28 -13.34
C ASP A 191 1.00 -11.46 -14.60
N ALA A 192 2.28 -11.28 -14.96
CA ALA A 192 2.66 -10.35 -16.01
C ALA A 192 3.85 -10.83 -16.85
N ALA A 193 3.88 -10.33 -18.09
CA ALA A 193 5.08 -10.23 -18.89
C ALA A 193 5.54 -8.76 -18.87
N ARG A 194 6.75 -8.50 -18.36
CA ARG A 194 7.29 -7.16 -18.14
C ARG A 194 8.66 -7.03 -18.75
N VAL A 195 8.82 -6.07 -19.64
CA VAL A 195 10.08 -5.73 -20.30
C VAL A 195 10.64 -4.47 -19.66
N TYR A 196 11.92 -4.48 -19.39
CA TYR A 196 12.67 -3.35 -18.85
C TYR A 196 13.72 -2.90 -19.85
N PHE A 197 13.90 -1.60 -19.93
CA PHE A 197 15.03 -0.97 -20.59
C PHE A 197 15.71 -0.04 -19.59
N GLY A 198 17.03 -0.06 -19.50
CA GLY A 198 17.76 0.79 -18.57
C GLY A 198 19.13 1.20 -19.09
N GLU A 199 19.33 2.48 -19.10
CA GLU A 199 20.59 3.20 -19.30
C GLU A 199 20.91 4.06 -18.06
N ASP A 200 22.08 4.68 -17.99
CA ASP A 200 22.55 5.39 -16.79
C ASP A 200 21.58 6.45 -16.23
N THR A 201 20.83 7.13 -17.11
CA THR A 201 19.93 8.23 -16.74
C THR A 201 18.49 8.02 -17.21
N LEU A 202 18.23 6.96 -17.95
CA LEU A 202 16.91 6.64 -18.49
C LEU A 202 16.54 5.21 -18.15
N PHE A 203 15.36 5.06 -17.57
CA PHE A 203 14.74 3.77 -17.31
C PHE A 203 13.35 3.75 -17.93
N ALA A 204 12.95 2.64 -18.51
CA ALA A 204 11.61 2.43 -19.02
C ALA A 204 11.15 1.01 -18.74
N GLU A 205 9.86 0.84 -18.51
CA GLU A 205 9.23 -0.46 -18.40
C GLU A 205 7.89 -0.51 -19.12
N LEU A 206 7.56 -1.69 -19.61
CA LEU A 206 6.29 -2.00 -20.22
C LEU A 206 5.82 -3.37 -19.75
N ALA A 207 4.60 -3.47 -19.27
CA ALA A 207 4.00 -4.70 -18.80
C ALA A 207 2.61 -4.93 -19.40
N ILE A 208 2.32 -6.19 -19.72
CA ILE A 208 0.97 -6.70 -19.86
C ILE A 208 0.71 -7.60 -18.66
N ALA A 209 -0.38 -7.35 -17.93
CA ALA A 209 -0.68 -7.99 -16.67
C ALA A 209 -2.14 -8.42 -16.58
N LYS A 210 -2.38 -9.53 -15.90
CA LYS A 210 -3.70 -10.08 -15.61
C LYS A 210 -3.56 -11.04 -14.42
N GLU A 211 -4.60 -11.20 -13.61
CA GLU A 211 -4.65 -12.31 -12.67
C GLU A 211 -5.04 -13.61 -13.41
N LEU A 212 -4.19 -14.64 -13.35
CA LEU A 212 -4.40 -15.93 -14.00
C LEU A 212 -5.01 -16.99 -13.08
N GLY A 213 -4.99 -16.74 -11.78
CA GLY A 213 -5.55 -17.60 -10.75
C GLY A 213 -5.56 -16.91 -9.40
N SER A 214 -6.39 -17.39 -8.47
CA SER A 214 -6.45 -16.87 -7.12
C SER A 214 -5.04 -16.78 -6.49
N LYS A 215 -4.81 -15.72 -5.73
CA LYS A 215 -3.58 -15.54 -4.95
C LYS A 215 -3.60 -16.34 -3.65
N GLN A 216 -4.80 -16.69 -3.15
CA GLN A 216 -5.03 -17.26 -1.82
C GLN A 216 -5.63 -18.66 -1.93
N SER A 217 -5.21 -19.56 -1.04
CA SER A 217 -5.64 -20.97 -1.04
C SER A 217 -7.05 -21.20 -0.48
N ASP A 218 -7.61 -20.23 0.23
CA ASP A 218 -8.98 -20.22 0.77
C ASP A 218 -10.00 -19.61 -0.21
N GLN A 219 -9.55 -19.15 -1.38
CA GLN A 219 -10.40 -18.61 -2.44
C GLN A 219 -10.38 -19.51 -3.67
N ASP A 220 -11.54 -20.03 -4.02
CA ASP A 220 -11.71 -20.90 -5.20
C ASP A 220 -11.75 -20.15 -6.54
N PHE A 221 -11.71 -18.81 -6.51
CA PHE A 221 -11.82 -17.97 -7.71
C PHE A 221 -11.06 -16.66 -7.54
N ILE A 222 -10.76 -16.01 -8.66
CA ILE A 222 -10.20 -14.66 -8.69
C ILE A 222 -11.26 -13.68 -8.19
N ASP A 223 -10.84 -12.66 -7.40
CA ASP A 223 -11.74 -11.58 -6.98
C ASP A 223 -12.50 -11.02 -8.21
N PRO A 224 -13.83 -10.90 -8.16
CA PRO A 224 -14.63 -10.41 -9.29
C PRO A 224 -14.14 -9.09 -9.88
N VAL A 225 -13.64 -8.18 -9.06
CA VAL A 225 -13.06 -6.88 -9.49
C VAL A 225 -11.79 -7.03 -10.32
N SER A 226 -11.09 -8.16 -10.21
CA SER A 226 -9.86 -8.47 -10.96
C SER A 226 -10.03 -9.58 -11.99
N ASP A 227 -11.18 -10.30 -11.96
CA ASP A 227 -11.44 -11.41 -12.88
C ASP A 227 -11.63 -10.87 -14.32
N ARG A 228 -10.87 -11.43 -15.26
CA ARG A 228 -10.86 -11.05 -16.69
C ARG A 228 -10.38 -9.63 -16.99
N VAL A 229 -9.81 -8.93 -16.02
CA VAL A 229 -9.22 -7.61 -16.22
C VAL A 229 -7.80 -7.74 -16.78
N VAL A 230 -7.57 -7.20 -17.97
CA VAL A 230 -6.23 -7.11 -18.58
C VAL A 230 -5.72 -5.68 -18.43
N ARG A 231 -4.47 -5.54 -18.01
CA ARG A 231 -3.82 -4.22 -17.86
C ARG A 231 -2.59 -4.14 -18.75
N LEU A 232 -2.51 -3.08 -19.55
CA LEU A 232 -1.32 -2.66 -20.25
C LEU A 232 -0.78 -1.43 -19.53
N MET A 233 0.44 -1.49 -19.01
CA MET A 233 0.98 -0.45 -18.17
C MET A 233 2.47 -0.26 -18.37
N GLY A 234 2.96 0.94 -18.10
CA GLY A 234 4.38 1.23 -18.20
C GLY A 234 4.72 2.62 -17.75
N ASP A 235 6.01 2.83 -17.51
CA ASP A 235 6.54 4.12 -17.18
C ASP A 235 7.92 4.35 -17.80
N VAL A 236 8.28 5.63 -17.90
CA VAL A 236 9.60 6.11 -18.29
C VAL A 236 10.09 7.06 -17.22
N VAL A 237 11.26 6.82 -16.67
CA VAL A 237 11.91 7.64 -15.66
C VAL A 237 13.19 8.24 -16.25
N TRP A 238 13.27 9.56 -16.26
CA TRP A 238 14.46 10.29 -16.65
C TRP A 238 15.06 11.01 -15.44
N GLN A 239 16.31 10.63 -15.14
CA GLN A 239 17.11 11.28 -14.10
C GLN A 239 18.03 12.34 -14.75
N TRP A 240 17.59 13.61 -14.72
CA TRP A 240 18.41 14.69 -15.33
C TRP A 240 19.52 15.20 -14.41
N ASP A 241 19.42 14.88 -13.11
CA ASP A 241 20.42 15.17 -12.07
C ASP A 241 20.42 14.03 -11.07
N PRO A 242 21.51 13.71 -10.37
CA PRO A 242 21.58 12.57 -9.44
C PRO A 242 20.44 12.44 -8.43
N ASN A 243 19.78 13.54 -8.08
CA ASN A 243 18.67 13.56 -7.14
C ASN A 243 17.36 14.09 -7.73
N GLN A 244 17.25 14.20 -9.04
CA GLN A 244 16.11 14.82 -9.70
C GLN A 244 15.56 13.86 -10.75
N ASN A 245 14.33 13.46 -10.61
CA ASN A 245 13.66 12.52 -11.51
C ASN A 245 12.40 13.13 -12.09
N LEU A 246 12.18 12.91 -13.37
CA LEU A 246 10.92 13.09 -14.07
C LEU A 246 10.44 11.73 -14.55
N SER A 247 9.20 11.39 -14.27
CA SER A 247 8.59 10.14 -14.74
C SER A 247 7.30 10.43 -15.47
N LEU A 248 7.03 9.66 -16.51
CA LEU A 248 5.74 9.62 -17.19
C LEU A 248 5.24 8.18 -17.10
N PHE A 249 3.95 7.99 -16.84
CA PHE A 249 3.33 6.67 -16.78
C PHE A 249 2.03 6.62 -17.55
N PHE A 250 1.64 5.39 -17.92
CA PHE A 250 0.32 5.09 -18.41
C PHE A 250 -0.16 3.73 -17.87
N LEU A 251 -1.46 3.60 -17.73
CA LEU A 251 -2.16 2.35 -17.44
C LEU A 251 -3.44 2.32 -18.28
N SER A 252 -3.62 1.29 -19.09
CA SER A 252 -4.88 0.99 -19.77
C SER A 252 -5.44 -0.31 -19.18
N GLN A 253 -6.65 -0.24 -18.66
CA GLN A 253 -7.40 -1.37 -18.14
C GLN A 253 -8.48 -1.74 -19.14
N PHE A 254 -8.58 -3.02 -19.45
CA PHE A 254 -9.61 -3.61 -20.28
C PHE A 254 -10.34 -4.65 -19.41
N ASP A 255 -11.56 -4.32 -19.03
CA ASP A 255 -12.39 -5.18 -18.22
C ASP A 255 -13.30 -6.00 -19.15
N ASN A 256 -13.08 -7.30 -19.16
CA ASN A 256 -13.86 -8.24 -19.97
C ASN A 256 -14.79 -9.11 -19.10
N SER A 257 -15.14 -8.62 -17.91
CA SER A 257 -16.11 -9.27 -17.05
C SER A 257 -17.51 -9.20 -17.65
N ASP A 258 -18.35 -10.16 -17.27
CA ASP A 258 -19.71 -10.20 -17.80
C ASP A 258 -20.62 -9.29 -16.96
N ASN A 259 -21.15 -8.22 -17.56
CA ASN A 259 -22.16 -7.39 -16.95
C ASN A 259 -23.44 -8.17 -16.66
N GLN A 260 -23.80 -8.26 -15.40
CA GLN A 260 -25.03 -8.90 -14.93
C GLN A 260 -26.23 -7.98 -15.21
N ARG A 261 -27.36 -8.53 -15.67
CA ARG A 261 -28.53 -7.71 -16.00
C ARG A 261 -29.35 -7.35 -14.75
N PRO A 262 -30.01 -6.18 -14.72
CA PRO A 262 -30.95 -5.86 -13.65
C PRO A 262 -31.99 -6.96 -13.48
N GLY A 263 -32.14 -7.46 -12.24
CA GLY A 263 -32.99 -8.58 -11.87
C GLY A 263 -32.28 -9.91 -11.67
N ASP A 264 -31.08 -10.09 -12.23
CA ASP A 264 -30.29 -11.31 -12.07
C ASP A 264 -29.93 -11.56 -10.61
N LEU A 265 -29.88 -12.82 -10.22
CA LEU A 265 -29.40 -13.28 -8.93
C LEU A 265 -27.96 -13.77 -9.05
N ILE A 266 -27.10 -13.28 -8.18
CA ILE A 266 -25.70 -13.65 -8.12
C ILE A 266 -25.32 -14.07 -6.71
N LEU A 267 -24.24 -14.82 -6.56
CA LEU A 267 -23.65 -15.07 -5.24
C LEU A 267 -23.10 -13.75 -4.67
N ALA A 268 -23.28 -13.53 -3.37
CA ALA A 268 -22.87 -12.29 -2.71
C ALA A 268 -21.36 -12.03 -2.83
N ASN A 269 -20.54 -13.08 -2.88
CA ASN A 269 -19.10 -13.02 -3.09
C ASN A 269 -18.67 -12.88 -4.57
N ARG A 270 -19.63 -12.77 -5.49
CA ARG A 270 -19.40 -12.57 -6.93
C ARG A 270 -19.88 -11.19 -7.41
N LYS A 271 -20.12 -10.29 -6.46
CA LYS A 271 -20.48 -8.90 -6.81
C LYS A 271 -19.29 -8.20 -7.44
N ASP A 272 -19.49 -7.66 -8.62
CA ASP A 272 -18.61 -6.73 -9.29
C ASP A 272 -19.35 -5.41 -9.47
N ALA A 273 -18.90 -4.38 -8.79
CA ALA A 273 -19.58 -3.09 -8.77
C ALA A 273 -19.24 -2.21 -9.98
N SER A 274 -18.22 -2.56 -10.72
CA SER A 274 -17.69 -1.72 -11.79
C SER A 274 -17.02 -2.55 -12.88
N ASP A 275 -17.54 -2.44 -14.08
CA ASP A 275 -16.93 -2.95 -15.32
C ASP A 275 -16.46 -1.73 -16.13
N GLY A 276 -15.13 -1.53 -16.20
CA GLY A 276 -14.56 -0.30 -16.72
C GLY A 276 -13.35 -0.46 -17.64
N ASP A 277 -13.49 0.03 -18.87
CA ASP A 277 -12.38 0.25 -19.81
C ASP A 277 -11.79 1.64 -19.56
N LEU A 278 -10.81 1.71 -18.66
CA LEU A 278 -10.26 2.97 -18.17
C LEU A 278 -8.79 3.13 -18.54
N ASN A 279 -8.42 4.36 -18.82
CA ASN A 279 -7.07 4.75 -19.15
C ASN A 279 -6.58 5.84 -18.22
N TRP A 280 -5.43 5.62 -17.59
CA TRP A 280 -4.72 6.62 -16.79
C TRP A 280 -3.46 7.04 -17.52
N PHE A 281 -3.20 8.34 -17.52
CA PHE A 281 -1.96 8.93 -18.01
C PHE A 281 -1.52 10.03 -17.07
N GLY A 282 -0.24 10.05 -16.71
CA GLY A 282 0.24 11.04 -15.78
C GLY A 282 1.75 11.14 -15.70
N GLY A 283 2.19 11.95 -14.76
CA GLY A 283 3.61 12.18 -14.55
C GLY A 283 3.95 12.50 -13.11
N ARG A 284 5.22 12.33 -12.79
CA ARG A 284 5.82 12.63 -11.50
C ARG A 284 7.11 13.40 -11.69
N ALA A 285 7.25 14.49 -10.96
CA ALA A 285 8.53 15.13 -10.72
C ALA A 285 8.88 15.01 -9.24
N MET A 286 10.06 14.48 -8.92
CA MET A 286 10.50 14.38 -7.54
C MET A 286 12.00 14.55 -7.43
N GLY A 287 12.44 15.10 -6.29
CA GLY A 287 13.85 15.29 -6.07
C GLY A 287 14.18 15.86 -4.71
N LYS A 288 15.49 16.03 -4.50
CA LYS A 288 16.07 16.67 -3.31
C LYS A 288 17.18 17.60 -3.74
N PHE A 289 17.29 18.74 -3.07
CA PHE A 289 18.41 19.67 -3.25
C PHE A 289 18.86 20.23 -1.92
N LYS A 290 20.16 20.49 -1.81
CA LYS A 290 20.77 21.06 -0.61
C LYS A 290 20.84 22.58 -0.74
N ILE A 291 20.39 23.29 0.28
CA ILE A 291 20.54 24.73 0.40
C ILE A 291 21.54 24.96 1.54
N GLU A 292 22.62 25.65 1.22
CA GLU A 292 23.67 25.95 2.20
C GLU A 292 23.09 26.70 3.40
N HIS A 293 23.47 26.30 4.61
CA HIS A 293 22.97 26.80 5.92
C HIS A 293 21.49 26.58 6.23
N VAL A 294 20.67 26.09 5.30
CA VAL A 294 19.23 25.84 5.52
C VAL A 294 18.94 24.36 5.77
N GLY A 295 19.63 23.48 5.04
CA GLY A 295 19.40 22.04 5.08
C GLY A 295 19.09 21.45 3.72
N LYS A 296 18.31 20.38 3.66
CA LYS A 296 17.88 19.75 2.41
C LYS A 296 16.38 19.99 2.20
N ILE A 297 15.98 20.21 0.96
CA ILE A 297 14.57 20.30 0.56
C ILE A 297 14.28 19.14 -0.37
N GLY A 298 13.37 18.26 0.04
CA GLY A 298 12.76 17.27 -0.82
C GLY A 298 11.46 17.79 -1.40
N TYR A 299 11.08 17.34 -2.58
CA TYR A 299 9.79 17.69 -3.19
C TYR A 299 9.25 16.53 -4.03
N TRP A 300 7.94 16.52 -4.20
CA TRP A 300 7.24 15.68 -5.17
C TRP A 300 6.06 16.41 -5.79
N LEU A 301 5.75 16.02 -7.00
CA LEU A 301 4.56 16.42 -7.73
C LEU A 301 4.11 15.23 -8.56
N ASP A 302 2.97 14.66 -8.24
CA ASP A 302 2.27 13.64 -9.02
C ASP A 302 1.04 14.24 -9.67
N SER A 303 0.76 13.88 -10.91
CA SER A 303 -0.50 14.22 -11.57
C SER A 303 -0.96 13.08 -12.45
N ALA A 304 -2.26 12.89 -12.55
CA ALA A 304 -2.85 11.90 -13.44
C ALA A 304 -4.21 12.35 -13.96
N PHE A 305 -4.49 11.94 -15.20
CA PHE A 305 -5.82 11.98 -15.82
C PHE A 305 -6.34 10.55 -15.95
N VAL A 306 -7.63 10.37 -15.76
CA VAL A 306 -8.34 9.11 -16.05
C VAL A 306 -9.49 9.40 -17.00
N PHE A 307 -9.64 8.54 -18.01
CA PHE A 307 -10.72 8.64 -18.98
C PHE A 307 -11.07 7.27 -19.54
N GLY A 308 -12.32 7.13 -19.99
CA GLY A 308 -12.81 5.90 -20.56
C GLY A 308 -14.32 5.72 -20.36
N GLU A 309 -14.75 4.48 -20.37
CA GLU A 309 -16.14 4.09 -20.16
C GLU A 309 -16.22 3.10 -18.99
N GLU A 310 -17.28 3.20 -18.21
CA GLU A 310 -17.54 2.33 -17.07
C GLU A 310 -19.03 2.04 -16.98
N THR A 311 -19.37 0.80 -16.64
CA THR A 311 -20.72 0.43 -16.22
C THR A 311 -20.70 0.10 -14.75
N THR A 312 -21.28 0.98 -13.92
CA THR A 312 -21.44 0.70 -12.50
C THR A 312 -22.67 -0.17 -12.26
N GLN A 313 -22.54 -1.13 -11.32
CA GLN A 313 -23.61 -2.03 -10.93
C GLN A 313 -24.00 -1.80 -9.48
N ALA A 314 -25.30 -1.73 -9.20
CA ALA A 314 -25.84 -1.65 -7.86
C ALA A 314 -26.52 -2.96 -7.48
N PHE A 315 -26.30 -3.41 -6.25
CA PHE A 315 -26.82 -4.67 -5.73
C PHE A 315 -27.74 -4.45 -4.54
N THR A 316 -28.62 -5.41 -4.31
CA THR A 316 -29.44 -5.53 -3.09
C THR A 316 -29.28 -6.95 -2.56
N ASP A 317 -28.79 -7.09 -1.34
CA ASP A 317 -28.67 -8.39 -0.70
C ASP A 317 -30.04 -8.97 -0.35
N ILE A 318 -30.30 -10.18 -0.80
CA ILE A 318 -31.50 -10.94 -0.48
C ILE A 318 -31.26 -11.73 0.82
N ASN A 319 -30.06 -12.26 0.97
CA ASN A 319 -29.54 -12.93 2.17
C ASN A 319 -28.01 -12.87 2.15
N SER A 320 -27.35 -13.48 3.13
CA SER A 320 -25.90 -13.50 3.25
C SER A 320 -25.15 -14.07 2.02
N ASN A 321 -25.80 -14.94 1.25
CA ASN A 321 -25.14 -15.67 0.14
C ASN A 321 -25.59 -15.21 -1.25
N VAL A 322 -26.70 -14.48 -1.35
CA VAL A 322 -27.32 -14.13 -2.64
C VAL A 322 -27.68 -12.66 -2.68
N SER A 323 -27.27 -12.01 -3.76
CA SER A 323 -27.60 -10.63 -4.08
C SER A 323 -28.34 -10.56 -5.41
N ARG A 324 -29.15 -9.50 -5.58
CA ARG A 324 -29.82 -9.18 -6.85
C ARG A 324 -29.20 -7.93 -7.45
N VAL A 325 -28.94 -7.97 -8.74
CA VAL A 325 -28.57 -6.78 -9.52
C VAL A 325 -29.78 -5.83 -9.57
N ARG A 326 -29.63 -4.63 -9.00
CA ARG A 326 -30.70 -3.64 -8.93
C ARG A 326 -30.70 -2.73 -10.16
N ALA A 327 -29.52 -2.27 -10.56
CA ALA A 327 -29.37 -1.33 -11.65
C ALA A 327 -27.97 -1.46 -12.28
N GLN A 328 -27.88 -1.07 -13.53
CA GLN A 328 -26.66 -0.81 -14.27
C GLN A 328 -26.70 0.64 -14.75
N THR A 329 -25.58 1.32 -14.66
CA THR A 329 -25.47 2.72 -15.09
C THR A 329 -24.18 2.89 -15.89
N PRO A 330 -24.27 2.95 -17.24
CA PRO A 330 -23.11 3.29 -18.06
C PRO A 330 -22.75 4.77 -17.88
N ARG A 331 -21.46 5.08 -17.86
CA ARG A 331 -20.91 6.43 -17.68
C ARG A 331 -19.65 6.60 -18.50
N HIS A 332 -19.42 7.80 -18.99
CA HIS A 332 -18.11 8.23 -19.41
C HIS A 332 -17.32 8.68 -18.17
N VAL A 333 -16.07 8.36 -18.10
CA VAL A 333 -15.16 8.82 -17.05
C VAL A 333 -14.21 9.85 -17.64
N ALA A 334 -14.11 11.03 -17.02
CA ALA A 334 -13.17 12.07 -17.40
C ALA A 334 -12.78 12.89 -16.17
N ALA A 335 -11.67 12.55 -15.53
CA ALA A 335 -11.30 13.08 -14.23
C ALA A 335 -9.79 13.24 -14.09
N TRP A 336 -9.35 13.99 -13.07
CA TRP A 336 -7.93 14.22 -12.82
C TRP A 336 -7.62 14.32 -11.33
N GLY A 337 -6.34 14.03 -11.01
CA GLY A 337 -5.81 14.13 -9.66
C GLY A 337 -4.41 14.72 -9.63
N LEU A 338 -4.07 15.31 -8.50
CA LEU A 338 -2.78 15.93 -8.21
C LEU A 338 -2.38 15.58 -6.78
N ASP A 339 -1.07 15.36 -6.56
CA ASP A 339 -0.48 15.23 -5.22
C ASP A 339 0.89 15.90 -5.24
N ALA A 340 1.06 16.94 -4.44
CA ALA A 340 2.27 17.71 -4.36
C ALA A 340 2.69 17.97 -2.92
N GLY A 341 3.99 18.10 -2.70
CA GLY A 341 4.48 18.50 -1.39
C GLY A 341 5.97 18.72 -1.33
N ILE A 342 6.37 19.21 -0.19
CA ILE A 342 7.76 19.52 0.14
C ILE A 342 8.10 18.98 1.53
N THR A 343 9.34 18.53 1.72
CA THR A 343 9.90 18.17 3.01
C THR A 343 11.17 18.96 3.24
N TRP A 344 11.22 19.71 4.31
CA TRP A 344 12.39 20.42 4.74
C TRP A 344 13.11 19.63 5.83
N TYR A 345 14.28 19.10 5.53
CA TYR A 345 15.20 18.44 6.46
C TYR A 345 16.13 19.50 7.03
N THR A 346 15.97 19.81 8.31
CA THR A 346 16.71 20.90 8.95
C THR A 346 18.11 20.47 9.37
N ASN A 347 18.98 21.47 9.62
CA ASN A 347 20.29 21.27 10.28
C ASN A 347 20.20 21.66 11.77
N LEU A 348 19.00 21.66 12.38
CA LEU A 348 18.81 22.00 13.79
C LEU A 348 19.18 20.82 14.70
N LEU A 349 19.27 21.10 16.02
CA LEU A 349 19.43 20.05 17.01
C LEU A 349 18.26 19.05 16.90
N LEU A 350 18.55 17.74 16.95
CA LEU A 350 17.62 16.63 16.69
C LEU A 350 17.22 16.46 15.22
N GLU A 351 17.78 17.23 14.30
CA GLU A 351 17.55 17.13 12.85
C GLU A 351 16.08 16.94 12.45
N PRO A 352 15.13 17.74 13.01
CA PRO A 352 13.72 17.57 12.67
C PRO A 352 13.49 17.83 11.19
N TYR A 353 12.47 17.19 10.64
CA TYR A 353 11.99 17.49 9.30
C TYR A 353 10.52 17.86 9.29
N LEU A 354 10.19 18.86 8.48
CA LEU A 354 8.82 19.36 8.30
C LEU A 354 8.35 19.05 6.90
N THR A 355 7.19 18.41 6.79
CA THR A 355 6.54 18.11 5.51
C THR A 355 5.22 18.86 5.40
N LEU A 356 5.00 19.47 4.23
CA LEU A 356 3.72 20.04 3.84
C LEU A 356 3.30 19.39 2.52
N GLY A 357 2.06 18.91 2.47
CA GLY A 357 1.50 18.23 1.31
C GLY A 357 0.09 18.71 0.99
N TYR A 358 -0.27 18.61 -0.27
CA TYR A 358 -1.61 18.86 -0.77
C TYR A 358 -1.95 17.85 -1.85
N ALA A 359 -3.07 17.14 -1.69
CA ALA A 359 -3.59 16.23 -2.69
C ALA A 359 -5.01 16.64 -3.09
N TYR A 360 -5.30 16.53 -4.38
CA TYR A 360 -6.59 16.87 -4.97
C TYR A 360 -7.04 15.77 -5.93
N GLY A 361 -8.24 15.28 -5.74
CA GLY A 361 -8.97 14.45 -6.70
C GLY A 361 -10.24 15.18 -7.13
N SER A 362 -10.43 15.37 -8.44
CA SER A 362 -11.63 16.03 -8.96
C SER A 362 -12.91 15.32 -8.49
N GLY A 363 -14.00 16.06 -8.36
CA GLY A 363 -15.33 15.58 -8.01
C GLY A 363 -16.32 15.78 -9.15
N ASP A 364 -17.45 15.10 -9.07
CA ASP A 364 -18.54 15.20 -10.03
C ASP A 364 -19.65 16.13 -9.49
N ALA A 365 -19.78 17.31 -10.09
CA ALA A 365 -20.79 18.29 -9.72
C ALA A 365 -22.18 18.02 -10.33
N ASN A 366 -22.25 17.16 -11.35
CA ASN A 366 -23.51 16.83 -12.02
C ASN A 366 -23.65 15.34 -12.36
N PRO A 367 -23.90 14.47 -11.39
CA PRO A 367 -23.91 13.02 -11.57
C PRO A 367 -24.99 12.48 -12.55
N ASN A 368 -25.80 13.38 -13.14
CA ASN A 368 -26.89 13.02 -14.08
C ASN A 368 -26.60 13.36 -15.54
N ASP A 369 -25.42 13.89 -15.89
CA ASP A 369 -25.08 14.25 -17.29
C ASP A 369 -24.45 13.10 -18.09
N GLY A 370 -24.25 11.93 -17.44
CA GLY A 370 -23.66 10.75 -18.07
C GLY A 370 -22.13 10.70 -18.00
N THR A 371 -21.49 11.73 -17.43
CA THR A 371 -20.05 11.78 -17.21
C THR A 371 -19.74 11.73 -15.72
N ASP A 372 -18.85 10.86 -15.28
CA ASP A 372 -18.30 10.87 -13.93
C ASP A 372 -16.96 11.62 -13.95
N SER A 373 -16.96 12.81 -13.38
CA SER A 373 -15.77 13.66 -13.25
C SER A 373 -15.03 13.45 -11.91
N SER A 374 -15.45 12.47 -11.11
CA SER A 374 -14.75 12.12 -9.87
C SER A 374 -13.49 11.33 -10.19
N TYR A 375 -12.33 11.87 -9.79
CA TYR A 375 -11.06 11.16 -9.93
C TYR A 375 -11.09 9.82 -9.21
N ARG A 376 -10.42 8.86 -9.76
CA ARG A 376 -10.18 7.56 -9.15
C ARG A 376 -8.76 7.11 -9.43
N GLN A 377 -8.10 6.58 -8.43
CA GLN A 377 -6.80 5.97 -8.60
C GLN A 377 -6.92 4.64 -9.34
N SER A 378 -5.81 4.01 -9.64
CA SER A 378 -5.76 2.83 -10.53
C SER A 378 -6.43 1.55 -9.99
N GLY A 379 -6.91 1.56 -8.75
CA GLY A 379 -7.42 0.36 -8.06
C GLY A 379 -6.32 -0.59 -7.56
N ILE A 380 -5.11 -0.45 -8.07
CA ILE A 380 -3.92 -1.23 -7.66
C ILE A 380 -2.87 -0.35 -6.94
N HIS A 381 -3.26 0.80 -6.42
CA HIS A 381 -2.44 1.70 -5.61
C HIS A 381 -2.47 1.33 -4.11
N ASN A 382 -1.62 1.96 -3.29
CA ASN A 382 -1.61 1.75 -1.84
C ASN A 382 -1.31 3.01 -1.00
N ASN A 383 -0.88 4.11 -1.62
CA ASN A 383 -0.63 5.41 -0.99
C ASN A 383 0.32 5.33 0.23
N LYS A 384 1.40 4.54 0.11
CA LYS A 384 2.41 4.38 1.17
C LYS A 384 3.76 4.96 0.76
N ILE A 385 4.37 5.74 1.65
CA ILE A 385 5.72 6.29 1.45
C ILE A 385 6.53 6.21 2.74
N LYS A 386 7.86 6.28 2.61
CA LYS A 386 8.77 6.69 3.68
C LYS A 386 8.98 8.19 3.58
N LEU A 387 8.70 8.95 4.64
CA LEU A 387 9.14 10.36 4.70
C LEU A 387 10.61 10.45 5.06
N SER A 388 11.01 9.92 6.19
CA SER A 388 12.41 9.82 6.63
C SER A 388 12.67 8.57 7.47
N GLY A 389 11.63 8.04 8.10
CA GLY A 389 11.70 6.85 8.93
C GLY A 389 12.06 5.57 8.19
N SER A 390 12.28 4.52 8.94
CA SER A 390 12.66 3.21 8.44
C SER A 390 11.52 2.46 7.75
N GLN A 391 10.26 2.78 8.10
CA GLN A 391 9.08 2.07 7.64
C GLN A 391 8.17 2.96 6.77
N ARG A 392 7.32 2.32 5.97
CA ARG A 392 6.35 3.01 5.15
C ARG A 392 5.05 3.19 5.92
N PHE A 393 4.45 4.35 5.83
CA PHE A 393 3.13 4.65 6.35
C PHE A 393 2.24 5.28 5.27
N ARG A 394 0.94 5.37 5.55
CA ARG A 394 -0.05 5.92 4.62
C ARG A 394 -0.06 7.44 4.71
N TYR A 395 0.26 8.10 3.63
CA TYR A 395 0.36 9.56 3.60
C TYR A 395 -0.96 10.28 3.35
N TYR A 396 -2.08 9.55 3.29
CA TYR A 396 -3.45 10.09 3.34
C TYR A 396 -4.18 9.71 4.63
N GLY A 397 -3.45 9.43 5.71
CA GLY A 397 -3.95 9.03 7.02
C GLY A 397 -3.92 7.52 7.25
N GLU A 398 -3.65 7.11 8.46
CA GLU A 398 -3.62 5.69 8.85
C GLU A 398 -5.00 5.15 9.18
N LEU A 399 -5.89 6.00 9.71
CA LEU A 399 -7.26 5.63 10.10
C LEU A 399 -8.28 5.94 9.00
N PHE A 400 -8.40 7.19 8.54
CA PHE A 400 -9.38 7.54 7.51
C PHE A 400 -9.05 6.87 6.18
N ARG A 401 -7.81 6.90 5.74
CA ARG A 401 -7.24 6.11 4.65
C ARG A 401 -8.07 6.12 3.36
N PRO A 402 -8.45 7.26 2.83
CA PRO A 402 -9.31 7.32 1.65
C PRO A 402 -8.53 7.06 0.35
N GLU A 403 -9.24 6.60 -0.68
CA GLU A 403 -8.79 6.79 -2.06
C GLU A 403 -8.85 8.28 -2.41
N LEU A 404 -7.88 8.77 -3.18
CA LEU A 404 -7.91 10.17 -3.68
C LEU A 404 -8.99 10.30 -4.76
N SER A 405 -10.22 10.49 -4.35
CA SER A 405 -11.40 10.59 -5.21
C SER A 405 -12.35 11.63 -4.64
N ASN A 406 -12.66 12.66 -5.41
CA ASN A 406 -13.53 13.77 -4.94
C ASN A 406 -13.04 14.38 -3.60
N LEU A 407 -11.72 14.54 -3.44
CA LEU A 407 -11.12 14.95 -2.18
C LEU A 407 -10.06 16.05 -2.36
N ASN A 408 -10.00 16.93 -1.37
CA ASN A 408 -8.88 17.78 -1.01
C ASN A 408 -8.27 17.25 0.28
N ILE A 409 -6.98 17.00 0.32
CA ILE A 409 -6.26 16.55 1.50
C ILE A 409 -5.10 17.51 1.74
N MET A 410 -5.13 18.23 2.87
CA MET A 410 -4.00 19.03 3.33
C MET A 410 -3.24 18.22 4.39
N THR A 411 -1.94 18.10 4.24
CA THR A 411 -1.09 17.35 5.17
C THR A 411 0.00 18.24 5.73
N ALA A 412 0.19 18.19 7.03
CA ALA A 412 1.36 18.72 7.71
C ALA A 412 1.99 17.63 8.58
N ALA A 413 3.30 17.43 8.49
CA ALA A 413 3.97 16.44 9.31
C ALA A 413 5.26 17.00 9.90
N LEU A 414 5.53 16.62 11.15
CA LEU A 414 6.76 16.92 11.88
C LEU A 414 7.39 15.60 12.32
N GLY A 415 8.57 15.32 11.84
CA GLY A 415 9.28 14.10 12.19
C GLY A 415 10.63 14.36 12.82
N PHE A 416 11.06 13.41 13.64
CA PHE A 416 12.34 13.42 14.34
C PHE A 416 13.02 12.06 14.10
N PRO A 417 14.24 12.04 13.52
CA PRO A 417 15.05 10.83 13.55
C PRO A 417 15.47 10.56 15.01
N ILE A 418 15.23 9.34 15.48
CA ILE A 418 15.72 8.87 16.79
C ILE A 418 17.14 8.35 16.62
N SER A 419 17.39 7.73 15.48
CA SER A 419 18.67 7.20 15.04
C SER A 419 18.72 7.12 13.51
N ASP A 420 19.79 6.51 12.97
CA ASP A 420 19.96 6.32 11.53
C ASP A 420 18.82 5.49 10.87
N GLN A 421 18.07 4.72 11.66
CA GLN A 421 17.08 3.76 11.16
C GLN A 421 15.72 3.87 11.87
N SER A 422 15.56 4.80 12.79
CA SER A 422 14.34 4.96 13.58
C SER A 422 13.87 6.40 13.59
N SER A 423 12.55 6.59 13.62
CA SER A 423 11.94 7.92 13.67
C SER A 423 10.63 7.93 14.45
N ILE A 424 10.25 9.12 14.89
CA ILE A 424 8.91 9.43 15.38
C ILE A 424 8.33 10.53 14.50
N ASP A 425 7.12 10.31 14.00
CA ASP A 425 6.43 11.16 13.05
C ASP A 425 5.06 11.56 13.61
N LEU A 426 4.77 12.85 13.63
CA LEU A 426 3.47 13.41 13.95
C LEU A 426 2.88 13.97 12.66
N LEU A 427 1.69 13.51 12.28
CA LEU A 427 1.01 13.94 11.07
C LEU A 427 -0.34 14.56 11.44
N TYR A 428 -0.73 15.54 10.67
CA TYR A 428 -2.05 16.15 10.66
C TYR A 428 -2.60 16.16 9.24
N HIS A 429 -3.84 15.75 9.09
CA HIS A 429 -4.56 15.77 7.83
C HIS A 429 -5.87 16.51 8.00
N HIS A 430 -6.20 17.34 7.03
CA HIS A 430 -7.53 17.96 6.87
C HIS A 430 -8.15 17.46 5.58
N TYR A 431 -9.43 17.01 5.66
CA TYR A 431 -10.13 16.41 4.53
C TYR A 431 -11.38 17.18 4.16
N GLU A 432 -11.49 17.51 2.87
CA GLU A 432 -12.67 18.08 2.29
C GLU A 432 -13.04 17.37 0.98
N GLN A 433 -14.31 17.20 0.70
CA GLN A 433 -14.76 16.79 -0.63
C GLN A 433 -14.65 17.97 -1.61
N ALA A 434 -14.15 17.70 -2.82
CA ALA A 434 -14.11 18.69 -3.90
C ALA A 434 -15.54 19.12 -4.31
N THR A 435 -16.47 18.18 -4.28
CA THR A 435 -17.91 18.38 -4.46
C THR A 435 -18.66 17.62 -3.36
N PRO A 436 -19.53 18.25 -2.56
CA PRO A 436 -20.27 17.55 -1.52
C PRO A 436 -21.03 16.33 -2.06
N SER A 437 -20.76 15.16 -1.48
CA SER A 437 -21.30 13.87 -1.89
C SER A 437 -21.57 13.00 -0.67
N SER A 438 -22.48 12.04 -0.81
CA SER A 438 -22.69 10.99 0.19
C SER A 438 -21.74 9.79 0.04
N VAL A 439 -20.75 9.87 -0.85
CA VAL A 439 -19.81 8.77 -1.13
C VAL A 439 -18.40 9.21 -0.75
N ILE A 440 -17.71 8.34 -0.02
CA ILE A 440 -16.26 8.34 0.18
C ILE A 440 -15.76 7.00 -0.36
N ARG A 441 -14.76 7.01 -1.23
CA ARG A 441 -14.17 5.78 -1.76
C ARG A 441 -13.08 5.25 -0.84
N ASP A 442 -13.10 3.94 -0.60
CA ASP A 442 -12.08 3.16 0.12
C ASP A 442 -11.67 3.74 1.48
N SER A 443 -12.62 4.19 2.30
CA SER A 443 -12.36 4.68 3.65
C SER A 443 -12.61 3.61 4.70
N ARG A 444 -11.82 3.61 5.78
CA ARG A 444 -12.13 2.81 6.98
C ARG A 444 -13.29 3.38 7.79
N ILE A 445 -13.53 4.67 7.69
CA ILE A 445 -14.73 5.31 8.29
C ILE A 445 -15.95 4.88 7.49
N ARG A 446 -16.89 4.22 8.17
CA ARG A 446 -18.13 3.66 7.60
C ARG A 446 -19.33 4.58 7.69
N ALA A 447 -19.18 5.74 8.34
CA ALA A 447 -20.21 6.76 8.38
C ALA A 447 -20.38 7.38 6.99
N THR A 448 -21.62 7.65 6.61
CA THR A 448 -21.97 8.22 5.30
C THR A 448 -22.10 9.74 5.42
N PRO A 449 -21.42 10.53 4.60
CA PRO A 449 -21.59 11.97 4.53
C PRO A 449 -22.99 12.37 4.08
N ASN A 450 -23.43 13.55 4.48
CA ASN A 450 -24.78 14.07 4.23
C ASN A 450 -25.01 14.62 2.79
N GLY A 451 -23.93 14.71 1.98
CA GLY A 451 -23.98 15.26 0.63
C GLY A 451 -24.26 16.77 0.53
N ARG A 452 -24.14 17.52 1.65
CA ARG A 452 -24.42 18.97 1.69
C ARG A 452 -23.20 19.80 2.10
N SER A 453 -22.38 19.29 3.00
CA SER A 453 -21.12 19.90 3.41
C SER A 453 -19.96 19.07 2.84
N GLY A 454 -18.92 19.75 2.37
CA GLY A 454 -17.71 19.10 1.90
C GLY A 454 -16.72 18.76 3.01
N THR A 455 -16.76 19.43 4.16
CA THR A 455 -15.78 19.25 5.23
C THR A 455 -15.98 17.92 5.95
N LEU A 456 -15.09 16.97 5.67
CA LEU A 456 -15.14 15.62 6.24
C LEU A 456 -14.54 15.56 7.65
N GLY A 457 -13.50 16.33 7.93
CA GLY A 457 -12.88 16.36 9.25
C GLY A 457 -11.37 16.38 9.24
N ASP A 458 -10.81 16.03 10.39
CA ASP A 458 -9.38 16.11 10.67
C ASP A 458 -8.86 14.79 11.23
N GLU A 459 -7.62 14.45 10.93
CA GLU A 459 -6.93 13.28 11.49
C GLU A 459 -5.57 13.68 12.06
N PHE A 460 -5.22 13.08 13.18
CA PHE A 460 -3.88 13.15 13.75
C PHE A 460 -3.32 11.74 13.88
N ASP A 461 -2.10 11.55 13.37
CA ASP A 461 -1.36 10.30 13.46
C ASP A 461 -0.07 10.49 14.23
N LEU A 462 0.26 9.51 15.06
CA LEU A 462 1.58 9.33 15.68
C LEU A 462 2.15 8.01 15.17
N VAL A 463 3.25 8.07 14.44
CA VAL A 463 3.95 6.89 13.94
C VAL A 463 5.33 6.82 14.58
N LEU A 464 5.63 5.71 15.25
CA LEU A 464 6.95 5.39 15.79
C LEU A 464 7.49 4.19 15.02
N SER A 465 8.65 4.36 14.38
CA SER A 465 9.35 3.30 13.65
C SER A 465 10.70 3.02 14.28
N LEU A 466 10.93 1.78 14.69
CA LEU A 466 12.18 1.31 15.29
C LEU A 466 12.78 0.18 14.44
N ASP A 467 14.00 0.36 13.96
CA ASP A 467 14.72 -0.59 13.10
C ASP A 467 16.20 -0.71 13.49
N GLU A 468 16.47 -0.64 14.79
CA GLU A 468 17.83 -0.71 15.36
C GLU A 468 18.38 -2.13 15.44
N TRP A 469 17.51 -3.13 15.46
CA TRP A 469 17.88 -4.52 15.61
C TRP A 469 18.07 -5.18 14.25
N LYS A 470 19.07 -6.04 14.15
CA LYS A 470 19.45 -6.67 12.86
C LYS A 470 18.29 -7.39 12.17
N HIS A 471 17.41 -8.01 12.94
CA HIS A 471 16.35 -8.89 12.45
C HIS A 471 14.96 -8.41 12.80
N LEU A 472 14.81 -7.49 13.75
CA LEU A 472 13.52 -7.06 14.29
C LEU A 472 13.25 -5.61 13.93
N GLN A 473 12.11 -5.38 13.33
CA GLN A 473 11.53 -4.06 13.09
C GLN A 473 10.26 -3.95 13.93
N VAL A 474 10.05 -2.80 14.56
CA VAL A 474 8.84 -2.50 15.34
C VAL A 474 8.26 -1.19 14.83
N GLN A 475 6.97 -1.18 14.55
CA GLN A 475 6.23 0.03 14.21
C GLN A 475 5.00 0.14 15.10
N PHE A 476 4.75 1.32 15.61
CA PHE A 476 3.51 1.70 16.27
C PHE A 476 2.86 2.83 15.48
N ALA A 477 1.55 2.74 15.24
CA ALA A 477 0.74 3.82 14.71
C ALA A 477 -0.48 4.03 15.61
N GLY A 478 -0.67 5.26 16.09
CA GLY A 478 -1.86 5.68 16.84
C GLY A 478 -2.53 6.83 16.11
N SER A 479 -3.82 6.70 15.83
CA SER A 479 -4.56 7.66 15.01
C SER A 479 -5.87 8.07 15.66
N VAL A 480 -6.28 9.31 15.44
CA VAL A 480 -7.61 9.82 15.80
C VAL A 480 -8.18 10.62 14.65
N PHE A 481 -9.36 10.23 14.19
CA PHE A 481 -10.16 10.98 13.23
C PHE A 481 -11.29 11.70 13.94
N MET A 482 -11.49 13.00 13.63
CA MET A 482 -12.53 13.85 14.16
C MET A 482 -13.50 14.25 13.04
N ALA A 483 -14.76 13.85 13.19
CA ALA A 483 -15.79 14.05 12.17
C ALA A 483 -16.16 15.53 12.00
N GLY A 484 -16.14 16.00 10.76
CA GLY A 484 -16.57 17.35 10.38
C GLY A 484 -18.05 17.44 10.02
N PRO A 485 -18.51 18.63 9.59
CA PRO A 485 -19.91 18.92 9.24
C PRO A 485 -20.53 18.03 8.16
N ALA A 486 -19.72 17.39 7.32
CA ALA A 486 -20.20 16.43 6.31
C ALA A 486 -20.93 15.24 6.94
N PHE A 487 -20.64 14.89 8.19
CA PHE A 487 -21.31 13.81 8.91
C PHE A 487 -22.55 14.24 9.68
N GLY A 488 -22.95 15.52 9.59
CA GLY A 488 -24.21 16.04 10.13
C GLY A 488 -24.35 15.84 11.64
N ALA A 489 -25.29 15.00 12.09
CA ALA A 489 -25.52 14.75 13.52
C ALA A 489 -24.37 14.01 14.22
N LEU A 490 -23.42 13.49 13.47
CA LEU A 490 -22.23 12.80 13.98
C LEU A 490 -21.00 13.73 14.03
N GLU A 491 -21.16 15.00 13.65
CA GLU A 491 -20.12 16.03 13.74
C GLU A 491 -19.53 16.10 15.16
N GLY A 492 -18.20 16.15 15.25
CA GLY A 492 -17.46 16.19 16.50
C GLY A 492 -17.27 14.83 17.19
N ASN A 493 -17.86 13.75 16.67
CA ASN A 493 -17.53 12.41 17.15
C ASN A 493 -16.18 11.96 16.58
N ASN A 494 -15.52 11.05 17.30
CA ASN A 494 -14.17 10.59 16.99
C ASN A 494 -14.14 9.09 16.73
N SER A 495 -13.22 8.68 15.88
CA SER A 495 -12.80 7.29 15.74
C SER A 495 -11.31 7.18 16.09
N PHE A 496 -10.88 6.06 16.65
CA PHE A 496 -9.49 5.83 17.07
C PHE A 496 -8.94 4.54 16.45
N GLN A 497 -7.64 4.53 16.22
CA GLN A 497 -6.91 3.33 15.81
C GLN A 497 -5.62 3.20 16.60
N LEU A 498 -5.31 1.97 16.97
CA LEU A 498 -3.99 1.56 17.44
C LEU A 498 -3.52 0.38 16.59
N ASP A 499 -2.31 0.47 16.09
CA ASP A 499 -1.67 -0.54 15.25
C ASP A 499 -0.24 -0.74 15.76
N LEU A 500 0.17 -1.99 15.97
CA LEU A 500 1.51 -2.32 16.42
C LEU A 500 2.05 -3.47 15.59
N THR A 501 3.07 -3.21 14.80
CA THR A 501 3.67 -4.21 13.91
C THR A 501 5.04 -4.66 14.45
N PHE A 502 5.21 -5.96 14.57
CA PHE A 502 6.49 -6.61 14.81
C PHE A 502 6.86 -7.43 13.59
N LYS A 503 8.03 -7.18 13.02
CA LYS A 503 8.53 -7.93 11.87
C LYS A 503 9.91 -8.49 12.16
N TYR A 504 10.00 -9.80 12.20
CA TYR A 504 11.26 -10.52 12.37
C TYR A 504 11.70 -11.15 11.05
N SER A 505 12.87 -10.76 10.53
CA SER A 505 13.45 -11.28 9.27
C SER A 505 14.55 -12.29 9.54
N PHE A 506 14.61 -13.37 8.77
CA PHE A 506 15.58 -14.47 8.91
C PHE A 506 16.12 -14.96 7.57
#